data_6a43e998937ac0661fdf4ed11465f052
#
_entry.id   6a43e998937ac0661fdf4ed11465f052
#
_cell.length_a   1.000
_cell.length_b   1.000
_cell.length_c   1.000
_cell.angle_alpha   90.00
_cell.angle_beta   90.00
_cell.angle_gamma   90.00
#
_symmetry.space_group_name_H-M   'P 1'
#
loop_
_entity.id
_entity.type
_entity.pdbx_description
1 polymer ?
#
loop_
_entity_poly.entity_id
_entity_poly.type
_entity_poly.pdbx_seq_one_letter_code
_entity_poly.pdbx_strand_id
1 'polypeptide(L)'
;MIDGLAIGGRFWYLAIFGLSAVATFASAIRVNRIAEGDTRRGLIALLLTSGGWALSHVAYLATADEQLGVFLHQIGLVVGLSTIGGWLYFCSAYTGRSLHRDPRVRRLTVAVFLAIVTVKLTNNFHGLYFTSEVVSTPFPHVAIESTTLHWTVMGGSYALASVGYFMLYERFRHVSHDSRPLLILLGLTALPIGFDILGMLVPGLMDITYEPVG
;
A
#
# COMPACT_ATOMS: atom_id res chain seq x y z
N MET A 1 17.30 -1.60 30.86
CA MET A 1 17.99 -1.05 29.66
C MET A 1 17.40 -1.60 28.36
N ILE A 2 16.80 -2.81 28.33
CA ILE A 2 16.13 -3.43 27.18
C ILE A 2 14.80 -2.74 26.87
N ASP A 3 14.04 -2.32 27.90
CA ASP A 3 12.72 -1.67 27.70
C ASP A 3 12.80 -0.31 26.99
N GLY A 4 13.87 0.45 27.22
CA GLY A 4 14.07 1.74 26.55
C GLY A 4 14.35 1.64 25.05
N LEU A 5 15.02 0.56 24.62
CA LEU A 5 15.29 0.27 23.20
C LEU A 5 14.03 -0.21 22.48
N ALA A 6 13.20 -1.02 23.15
CA ALA A 6 11.94 -1.52 22.61
C ALA A 6 10.90 -0.38 22.42
N ILE A 7 10.79 0.52 23.39
CA ILE A 7 9.90 1.70 23.30
C ILE A 7 10.40 2.65 22.19
N GLY A 8 11.71 2.86 22.07
CA GLY A 8 12.30 3.66 21.01
C GLY A 8 12.03 3.06 19.62
N GLY A 9 12.16 1.74 19.48
CA GLY A 9 11.87 1.05 18.22
C GLY A 9 10.44 1.25 17.76
N ARG A 10 9.45 0.97 18.62
CA ARG A 10 8.02 1.14 18.32
C ARG A 10 7.68 2.59 17.92
N PHE A 11 8.25 3.55 18.62
CA PHE A 11 8.02 4.97 18.35
C PHE A 11 8.41 5.34 16.91
N TRP A 12 9.55 4.88 16.41
CA TRP A 12 10.00 5.19 15.06
C TRP A 12 9.09 4.59 13.99
N TYR A 13 8.63 3.35 14.16
CA TYR A 13 7.67 2.75 13.23
C TYR A 13 6.36 3.52 13.20
N LEU A 14 5.78 3.83 14.37
CA LEU A 14 4.56 4.63 14.45
C LEU A 14 4.72 6.03 13.85
N ALA A 15 5.88 6.67 14.05
CA ALA A 15 6.18 7.99 13.51
C ALA A 15 6.28 7.97 11.99
N ILE A 16 6.99 7.01 11.41
CA ILE A 16 7.15 6.90 9.95
C ILE A 16 5.80 6.69 9.28
N PHE A 17 5.03 5.68 9.67
CA PHE A 17 3.71 5.42 9.10
C PHE A 17 2.71 6.54 9.40
N GLY A 18 2.76 7.13 10.59
CA GLY A 18 1.90 8.25 10.97
C GLY A 18 2.18 9.51 10.15
N LEU A 19 3.45 9.86 9.94
CA LEU A 19 3.83 10.99 9.09
C LEU A 19 3.44 10.75 7.63
N SER A 20 3.61 9.53 7.11
CA SER A 20 3.17 9.17 5.77
C SER A 20 1.65 9.34 5.63
N ALA A 21 0.86 8.83 6.57
CA ALA A 21 -0.60 8.99 6.56
C ALA A 21 -1.01 10.48 6.56
N VAL A 22 -0.41 11.29 7.44
CA VAL A 22 -0.68 12.73 7.52
C VAL A 22 -0.30 13.45 6.24
N ALA A 23 0.89 13.17 5.68
CA ALA A 23 1.36 13.79 4.45
C ALA A 23 0.44 13.45 3.26
N THR A 24 -0.01 12.19 3.18
CA THR A 24 -0.88 11.71 2.12
C THR A 24 -2.27 12.34 2.21
N PHE A 25 -2.89 12.38 3.40
CA PHE A 25 -4.19 13.04 3.59
C PHE A 25 -4.10 14.56 3.39
N ALA A 26 -3.04 15.22 3.85
CA ALA A 26 -2.82 16.64 3.59
C ALA A 26 -2.65 16.93 2.09
N SER A 27 -2.02 16.02 1.34
CA SER A 27 -1.91 16.09 -0.11
C SER A 27 -3.28 15.95 -0.79
N ALA A 28 -4.16 15.07 -0.31
CA ALA A 28 -5.51 14.89 -0.84
C ALA A 28 -6.35 16.19 -0.79
N ILE A 29 -6.18 17.02 0.25
CA ILE A 29 -6.86 18.31 0.37
C ILE A 29 -6.48 19.25 -0.80
N ARG A 30 -5.24 19.20 -1.27
CA ARG A 30 -4.71 20.04 -2.34
C ARG A 30 -5.16 19.61 -3.74
N VAL A 31 -5.60 18.38 -3.90
CA VAL A 31 -6.02 17.79 -5.19
C VAL A 31 -7.23 18.51 -5.79
N ASN A 32 -8.04 19.19 -4.99
CA ASN A 32 -9.19 19.97 -5.46
C ASN A 32 -8.82 21.08 -6.48
N ARG A 33 -7.54 21.42 -6.60
CA ARG A 33 -7.02 22.40 -7.59
C ARG A 33 -6.88 21.81 -9.00
N ILE A 34 -6.98 20.49 -9.16
CA ILE A 34 -6.90 19.81 -10.46
C ILE A 34 -8.24 20.00 -11.19
N ALA A 35 -8.19 20.60 -12.38
CA ALA A 35 -9.38 20.93 -13.16
C ALA A 35 -10.06 19.68 -13.75
N GLU A 36 -9.27 18.70 -14.20
CA GLU A 36 -9.80 17.49 -14.85
C GLU A 36 -10.40 16.53 -13.82
N GLY A 37 -11.71 16.27 -13.98
CA GLY A 37 -12.52 15.57 -12.97
C GLY A 37 -12.13 14.13 -12.72
N ASP A 38 -11.80 13.37 -13.77
CA ASP A 38 -11.46 11.93 -13.62
C ASP A 38 -10.06 11.77 -13.04
N THR A 39 -9.06 12.55 -13.48
CA THR A 39 -7.72 12.59 -12.88
C THR A 39 -7.79 12.95 -11.40
N ARG A 40 -8.59 13.98 -11.07
CA ARG A 40 -8.81 14.39 -9.68
C ARG A 40 -9.40 13.26 -8.82
N ARG A 41 -10.44 12.57 -9.31
CA ARG A 41 -11.06 11.44 -8.60
C ARG A 41 -10.08 10.29 -8.39
N GLY A 42 -9.31 9.94 -9.43
CA GLY A 42 -8.30 8.89 -9.36
C GLY A 42 -7.21 9.21 -8.34
N LEU A 43 -6.71 10.46 -8.35
CA LEU A 43 -5.68 10.88 -7.41
C LEU A 43 -6.21 10.95 -5.96
N ILE A 44 -7.44 11.42 -5.76
CA ILE A 44 -8.08 11.38 -4.43
C ILE A 44 -8.22 9.93 -3.96
N ALA A 45 -8.72 9.02 -4.80
CA ALA A 45 -8.84 7.61 -4.43
C ALA A 45 -7.49 7.00 -4.06
N LEU A 46 -6.43 7.26 -4.85
CA LEU A 46 -5.08 6.81 -4.57
C LEU A 46 -4.58 7.33 -3.22
N LEU A 47 -4.65 8.64 -2.98
CA LEU A 47 -4.18 9.24 -1.74
C LEU A 47 -4.98 8.78 -0.52
N LEU A 48 -6.30 8.65 -0.61
CA LEU A 48 -7.11 8.17 0.50
C LEU A 48 -6.81 6.70 0.83
N THR A 49 -6.61 5.85 -0.18
CA THR A 49 -6.27 4.44 0.06
C THR A 49 -4.84 4.28 0.57
N SER A 50 -3.85 5.03 0.04
CA SER A 50 -2.48 5.01 0.56
C SER A 50 -2.40 5.51 2.00
N GLY A 51 -3.02 6.65 2.30
CA GLY A 51 -3.07 7.19 3.67
C GLY A 51 -3.83 6.28 4.63
N GLY A 52 -4.92 5.67 4.18
CA GLY A 52 -5.68 4.68 4.94
C GLY A 52 -4.86 3.41 5.23
N TRP A 53 -4.05 2.97 4.26
CA TRP A 53 -3.13 1.84 4.44
C TRP A 53 -2.06 2.16 5.48
N ALA A 54 -1.39 3.31 5.38
CA ALA A 54 -0.43 3.76 6.38
C ALA A 54 -1.07 3.89 7.78
N LEU A 55 -2.29 4.44 7.86
CA LEU A 55 -3.02 4.56 9.12
C LEU A 55 -3.39 3.20 9.71
N SER A 56 -3.75 2.21 8.90
CA SER A 56 -4.02 0.85 9.38
C SER A 56 -2.78 0.19 9.97
N HIS A 57 -1.58 0.47 9.43
CA HIS A 57 -0.31 0.03 10.01
C HIS A 57 -0.03 0.70 11.36
N VAL A 58 -0.31 2.00 11.49
CA VAL A 58 -0.23 2.68 12.81
C VAL A 58 -1.15 2.02 13.82
N ALA A 59 -2.41 1.77 13.46
CA ALA A 59 -3.39 1.15 14.35
C ALA A 59 -2.98 -0.29 14.73
N TYR A 60 -2.54 -1.09 13.77
CA TYR A 60 -2.02 -2.43 13.96
C TYR A 60 -0.82 -2.46 14.93
N LEU A 61 0.18 -1.61 14.71
CA LEU A 61 1.37 -1.55 15.56
C LEU A 61 1.11 -0.90 16.94
N ALA A 62 0.04 -0.12 17.07
CA ALA A 62 -0.33 0.54 18.31
C ALA A 62 -1.12 -0.36 19.28
N THR A 63 -1.78 -1.41 18.77
CA THR A 63 -2.55 -2.31 19.64
C THR A 63 -1.68 -3.35 20.33
N ALA A 64 -2.07 -3.73 21.55
CA ALA A 64 -1.49 -4.87 22.26
C ALA A 64 -2.42 -6.11 22.21
N ASP A 65 -3.63 -5.97 21.74
CA ASP A 65 -4.59 -7.06 21.59
C ASP A 65 -4.35 -7.81 20.29
N GLU A 66 -4.14 -9.12 20.38
CA GLU A 66 -3.82 -9.97 19.23
C GLU A 66 -4.97 -10.01 18.21
N GLN A 67 -6.20 -10.20 18.67
CA GLN A 67 -7.35 -10.32 17.76
C GLN A 67 -7.61 -9.01 17.02
N LEU A 68 -7.53 -7.89 17.75
CA LEU A 68 -7.65 -6.56 17.15
C LEU A 68 -6.48 -6.28 16.21
N GLY A 69 -5.26 -6.68 16.55
CA GLY A 69 -4.09 -6.55 15.68
C GLY A 69 -4.27 -7.29 14.35
N VAL A 70 -4.67 -8.55 14.39
CA VAL A 70 -4.96 -9.35 13.19
C VAL A 70 -6.07 -8.69 12.35
N PHE A 71 -7.15 -8.25 12.98
CA PHE A 71 -8.26 -7.56 12.27
C PHE A 71 -7.79 -6.26 11.59
N LEU A 72 -7.02 -5.42 12.29
CA LEU A 72 -6.47 -4.19 11.74
C LEU A 72 -5.50 -4.47 10.58
N HIS A 73 -4.71 -5.52 10.69
CA HIS A 73 -3.86 -5.98 9.59
C HIS A 73 -4.70 -6.41 8.37
N GLN A 74 -5.78 -7.18 8.56
CA GLN A 74 -6.70 -7.56 7.47
C GLN A 74 -7.31 -6.33 6.79
N ILE A 75 -7.74 -5.32 7.55
CA ILE A 75 -8.20 -4.04 6.99
C ILE A 75 -7.10 -3.39 6.16
N GLY A 76 -5.87 -3.35 6.68
CA GLY A 76 -4.70 -2.83 5.96
C GLY A 76 -4.47 -3.53 4.62
N LEU A 77 -4.56 -4.87 4.59
CA LEU A 77 -4.42 -5.67 3.37
C LEU A 77 -5.52 -5.36 2.33
N VAL A 78 -6.74 -5.06 2.75
CA VAL A 78 -7.84 -4.68 1.85
C VAL A 78 -7.63 -3.26 1.30
N VAL A 79 -7.27 -2.32 2.17
CA VAL A 79 -6.99 -0.94 1.79
C VAL A 79 -5.78 -0.86 0.85
N GLY A 80 -4.70 -1.59 1.16
CA GLY A 80 -3.51 -1.68 0.31
C GLY A 80 -3.82 -2.24 -1.09
N LEU A 81 -4.65 -3.30 -1.18
CA LEU A 81 -5.11 -3.79 -2.48
C LEU A 81 -5.91 -2.73 -3.26
N SER A 82 -6.73 -1.94 -2.55
CA SER A 82 -7.52 -0.87 -3.16
C SER A 82 -6.65 0.23 -3.76
N THR A 83 -5.44 0.43 -3.25
CA THR A 83 -4.46 1.41 -3.75
C THR A 83 -4.08 1.13 -5.21
N ILE A 84 -3.95 -0.14 -5.60
CA ILE A 84 -3.68 -0.54 -6.99
C ILE A 84 -4.81 -0.11 -7.92
N GLY A 85 -6.07 -0.24 -7.48
CA GLY A 85 -7.23 0.25 -8.24
C GLY A 85 -7.21 1.77 -8.42
N GLY A 86 -6.94 2.51 -7.34
CA GLY A 86 -6.76 3.97 -7.36
C GLY A 86 -5.63 4.42 -8.28
N TRP A 87 -4.48 3.74 -8.21
CA TRP A 87 -3.33 3.97 -9.07
C TRP A 87 -3.65 3.78 -10.56
N LEU A 88 -4.22 2.64 -10.95
CA LEU A 88 -4.57 2.37 -12.34
C LEU A 88 -5.63 3.32 -12.87
N TYR A 89 -6.63 3.65 -12.03
CA TYR A 89 -7.63 4.64 -12.39
C TYR A 89 -6.98 6.00 -12.66
N PHE A 90 -6.14 6.47 -11.74
CA PHE A 90 -5.39 7.72 -11.89
C PHE A 90 -4.53 7.73 -13.15
N CYS A 91 -3.70 6.70 -13.36
CA CYS A 91 -2.84 6.61 -14.54
C CYS A 91 -3.64 6.61 -15.84
N SER A 92 -4.75 5.85 -15.90
CA SER A 92 -5.61 5.81 -17.08
C SER A 92 -6.27 7.17 -17.37
N ALA A 93 -6.78 7.86 -16.34
CA ALA A 93 -7.39 9.18 -16.49
C ALA A 93 -6.35 10.23 -16.90
N TYR A 94 -5.24 10.31 -16.15
CA TYR A 94 -4.18 11.29 -16.39
C TYR A 94 -3.54 11.18 -17.78
N THR A 95 -3.42 9.97 -18.30
CA THR A 95 -2.86 9.73 -19.64
C THR A 95 -3.88 9.85 -20.78
N GLY A 96 -5.14 10.17 -20.45
CA GLY A 96 -6.22 10.29 -21.43
C GLY A 96 -6.72 8.95 -21.98
N ARG A 97 -6.40 7.83 -21.33
CA ARG A 97 -6.87 6.49 -21.71
C ARG A 97 -8.27 6.22 -21.16
N SER A 98 -8.98 5.29 -21.76
CA SER A 98 -10.36 4.94 -21.38
C SER A 98 -10.48 3.67 -20.53
N LEU A 99 -9.38 3.11 -20.04
CA LEU A 99 -9.37 1.85 -19.29
C LEU A 99 -10.32 1.88 -18.08
N HIS A 100 -10.33 2.99 -17.33
CA HIS A 100 -11.19 3.20 -16.16
C HIS A 100 -12.68 3.34 -16.52
N ARG A 101 -13.02 3.62 -17.79
CA ARG A 101 -14.38 3.78 -18.29
C ARG A 101 -14.94 2.50 -18.95
N ASP A 102 -14.06 1.53 -19.30
CA ASP A 102 -14.49 0.28 -19.93
C ASP A 102 -15.30 -0.57 -18.92
N PRO A 103 -16.58 -0.87 -19.21
CA PRO A 103 -17.42 -1.64 -18.31
C PRO A 103 -16.99 -3.10 -18.15
N ARG A 104 -16.26 -3.67 -19.11
CA ARG A 104 -15.73 -5.03 -19.04
C ARG A 104 -14.55 -5.07 -18.07
N VAL A 105 -13.60 -4.15 -18.24
CA VAL A 105 -12.45 -4.00 -17.35
C VAL A 105 -12.93 -3.77 -15.91
N ARG A 106 -13.87 -2.82 -15.73
CA ARG A 106 -14.41 -2.51 -14.39
C ARG A 106 -15.07 -3.72 -13.74
N ARG A 107 -15.90 -4.47 -14.46
CA ARG A 107 -16.56 -5.68 -13.91
C ARG A 107 -15.55 -6.75 -13.51
N LEU A 108 -14.55 -7.01 -14.38
CA LEU A 108 -13.49 -7.97 -14.09
C LEU A 108 -12.66 -7.54 -12.86
N THR A 109 -12.25 -6.27 -12.83
CA THR A 109 -11.48 -5.72 -11.69
C THR A 109 -12.27 -5.86 -10.38
N VAL A 110 -13.55 -5.50 -10.38
CA VAL A 110 -14.39 -5.64 -9.18
C VAL A 110 -14.56 -7.10 -8.77
N ALA A 111 -14.78 -8.02 -9.72
CA ALA A 111 -14.92 -9.44 -9.43
C ALA A 111 -13.64 -10.03 -8.81
N VAL A 112 -12.47 -9.75 -9.41
CA VAL A 112 -11.16 -10.19 -8.89
C VAL A 112 -10.88 -9.55 -7.53
N PHE A 113 -11.14 -8.24 -7.38
CA PHE A 113 -10.99 -7.54 -6.11
C PHE A 113 -11.82 -8.17 -5.00
N LEU A 114 -13.13 -8.42 -5.24
CA LEU A 114 -14.00 -9.04 -4.26
C LEU A 114 -13.56 -10.46 -3.90
N ALA A 115 -13.11 -11.26 -4.87
CA ALA A 115 -12.59 -12.59 -4.60
C ALA A 115 -11.36 -12.54 -3.67
N ILE A 116 -10.39 -11.67 -3.96
CA ILE A 116 -9.19 -11.51 -3.12
C ILE A 116 -9.56 -10.97 -1.73
N VAL A 117 -10.44 -9.97 -1.65
CA VAL A 117 -10.91 -9.40 -0.37
C VAL A 117 -11.61 -10.45 0.47
N THR A 118 -12.44 -11.30 -0.14
CA THR A 118 -13.09 -12.39 0.59
C THR A 118 -12.05 -13.31 1.22
N VAL A 119 -11.05 -13.75 0.47
CA VAL A 119 -9.96 -14.59 1.00
C VAL A 119 -9.21 -13.89 2.14
N LYS A 120 -8.88 -12.59 1.99
CA LYS A 120 -8.17 -11.84 3.04
C LYS A 120 -8.99 -11.71 4.32
N LEU A 121 -10.27 -11.38 4.22
CA LEU A 121 -11.14 -11.19 5.39
C LEU A 121 -11.55 -12.49 6.07
N THR A 122 -11.62 -13.60 5.33
CA THR A 122 -11.93 -14.91 5.87
C THR A 122 -10.68 -15.70 6.32
N ASN A 123 -9.50 -15.10 6.27
CA ASN A 123 -8.24 -15.76 6.56
C ASN A 123 -8.20 -16.46 7.92
N ASN A 124 -8.87 -15.91 8.92
CA ASN A 124 -8.98 -16.51 10.27
C ASN A 124 -9.58 -17.92 10.28
N PHE A 125 -10.32 -18.31 9.22
CA PHE A 125 -10.93 -19.65 9.12
C PHE A 125 -10.04 -20.66 8.40
N HIS A 126 -9.09 -20.23 7.57
CA HIS A 126 -8.35 -21.14 6.69
C HIS A 126 -6.83 -20.90 6.66
N GLY A 127 -6.32 -19.76 7.12
CA GLY A 127 -4.90 -19.44 7.16
C GLY A 127 -4.18 -19.44 5.79
N LEU A 128 -4.93 -19.35 4.67
CA LEU A 128 -4.35 -19.48 3.33
C LEU A 128 -3.58 -18.25 2.87
N TYR A 129 -3.84 -17.08 3.47
CA TYR A 129 -3.26 -15.83 3.05
C TYR A 129 -2.08 -15.39 3.92
N PHE A 130 -2.20 -15.55 5.24
CA PHE A 130 -1.14 -15.32 6.22
C PHE A 130 -1.39 -16.15 7.48
N THR A 131 -0.34 -16.36 8.27
CA THR A 131 -0.43 -16.83 9.67
C THR A 131 0.02 -15.71 10.61
N SER A 132 -0.33 -15.78 11.87
CA SER A 132 0.02 -14.76 12.88
C SER A 132 0.53 -15.41 14.15
N GLU A 133 1.54 -14.79 14.78
CA GLU A 133 2.02 -15.16 16.09
C GLU A 133 2.38 -13.92 16.90
N VAL A 134 2.31 -14.00 18.24
CA VAL A 134 2.74 -12.92 19.11
C VAL A 134 4.23 -13.06 19.38
N VAL A 135 5.00 -12.03 19.01
CA VAL A 135 6.44 -11.97 19.22
C VAL A 135 6.81 -10.81 20.14
N SER A 136 7.96 -10.90 20.82
CA SER A 136 8.42 -9.89 21.78
C SER A 136 9.52 -8.97 21.23
N THR A 137 10.08 -9.28 20.07
CA THR A 137 11.19 -8.51 19.46
C THR A 137 10.79 -7.95 18.11
N PRO A 138 11.15 -6.70 17.77
CA PRO A 138 11.91 -5.69 18.57
C PRO A 138 11.08 -5.07 19.71
N PHE A 139 9.79 -5.25 19.73
CA PHE A 139 8.83 -4.92 20.80
C PHE A 139 7.63 -5.88 20.70
N PRO A 140 6.81 -6.03 21.74
CA PRO A 140 5.64 -6.90 21.69
C PRO A 140 4.67 -6.46 20.56
N HIS A 141 4.45 -7.33 19.59
CA HIS A 141 3.53 -7.13 18.47
C HIS A 141 3.09 -8.47 17.88
N VAL A 142 2.09 -8.44 17.01
CA VAL A 142 1.65 -9.60 16.24
C VAL A 142 2.52 -9.67 14.98
N ALA A 143 3.37 -10.68 14.87
CA ALA A 143 4.10 -10.95 13.64
C ALA A 143 3.18 -11.66 12.64
N ILE A 144 3.33 -11.33 11.38
CA ILE A 144 2.54 -11.88 10.28
C ILE A 144 3.47 -12.60 9.32
N GLU A 145 3.23 -13.88 9.11
CA GLU A 145 3.93 -14.66 8.10
C GLU A 145 3.09 -14.81 6.84
N SER A 146 3.58 -14.30 5.74
CA SER A 146 2.91 -14.31 4.44
C SER A 146 3.03 -15.67 3.74
N THR A 147 1.90 -16.21 3.26
CA THR A 147 1.88 -17.48 2.51
C THR A 147 2.13 -17.30 1.02
N THR A 148 2.23 -18.40 0.28
CA THR A 148 2.36 -18.40 -1.19
C THR A 148 1.24 -17.64 -1.88
N LEU A 149 0.00 -17.69 -1.36
CA LEU A 149 -1.13 -16.96 -1.94
C LEU A 149 -0.95 -15.45 -1.79
N HIS A 150 -0.45 -14.98 -0.64
CA HIS A 150 -0.09 -13.58 -0.44
C HIS A 150 0.91 -13.12 -1.50
N TRP A 151 2.02 -13.84 -1.67
CA TRP A 151 3.06 -13.49 -2.64
C TRP A 151 2.57 -13.53 -4.09
N THR A 152 1.65 -14.44 -4.42
CA THR A 152 0.99 -14.48 -5.74
C THR A 152 0.16 -13.22 -5.99
N VAL A 153 -0.63 -12.80 -5.01
CA VAL A 153 -1.44 -11.57 -5.11
C VAL A 153 -0.54 -10.33 -5.16
N MET A 154 0.53 -10.29 -4.36
CA MET A 154 1.52 -9.20 -4.40
C MET A 154 2.20 -9.10 -5.78
N GLY A 155 2.69 -10.21 -6.32
CA GLY A 155 3.28 -10.24 -7.66
C GLY A 155 2.32 -9.74 -8.75
N GLY A 156 1.04 -10.16 -8.68
CA GLY A 156 -0.01 -9.64 -9.55
C GLY A 156 -0.24 -8.14 -9.38
N SER A 157 -0.20 -7.64 -8.15
CA SER A 157 -0.35 -6.22 -7.83
C SER A 157 0.80 -5.39 -8.40
N TYR A 158 2.05 -5.85 -8.27
CA TYR A 158 3.21 -5.19 -8.88
C TYR A 158 3.17 -5.20 -10.41
N ALA A 159 2.71 -6.31 -11.01
CA ALA A 159 2.50 -6.37 -12.46
C ALA A 159 1.47 -5.33 -12.92
N LEU A 160 0.36 -5.17 -12.19
CA LEU A 160 -0.64 -4.14 -12.47
C LEU A 160 -0.11 -2.73 -12.23
N ALA A 161 0.67 -2.50 -11.16
CA ALA A 161 1.31 -1.22 -10.90
C ALA A 161 2.25 -0.84 -12.04
N SER A 162 3.00 -1.80 -12.60
CA SER A 162 3.89 -1.60 -13.74
C SER A 162 3.14 -1.16 -15.01
N VAL A 163 1.89 -1.60 -15.21
CA VAL A 163 1.04 -1.10 -16.29
C VAL A 163 0.77 0.40 -16.14
N GLY A 164 0.52 0.87 -14.92
CA GLY A 164 0.36 2.30 -14.62
C GLY A 164 1.63 3.10 -14.93
N TYR A 165 2.80 2.61 -14.52
CA TYR A 165 4.09 3.25 -14.85
C TYR A 165 4.35 3.29 -16.36
N PHE A 166 4.02 2.23 -17.09
CA PHE A 166 4.12 2.20 -18.54
C PHE A 166 3.23 3.26 -19.20
N MET A 167 1.98 3.42 -18.74
CA MET A 167 1.09 4.48 -19.24
C MET A 167 1.68 5.87 -19.02
N LEU A 168 2.24 6.14 -17.82
CA LEU A 168 2.90 7.42 -17.52
C LEU A 168 4.14 7.63 -18.38
N TYR A 169 4.99 6.62 -18.53
CA TYR A 169 6.20 6.68 -19.35
C TYR A 169 5.86 7.06 -20.81
N GLU A 170 4.88 6.41 -21.42
CA GLU A 170 4.45 6.76 -22.78
C GLU A 170 3.98 8.22 -22.86
N ARG A 171 3.18 8.68 -21.90
CA ARG A 171 2.70 10.07 -21.85
C ARG A 171 3.86 11.06 -21.76
N PHE A 172 4.80 10.84 -20.84
CA PHE A 172 5.95 11.72 -20.66
C PHE A 172 6.85 11.72 -21.89
N ARG A 173 7.09 10.59 -22.50
CA ARG A 173 7.89 10.48 -23.72
C ARG A 173 7.34 11.32 -24.89
N HIS A 174 6.01 11.45 -24.99
CA HIS A 174 5.37 12.17 -26.08
C HIS A 174 5.14 13.64 -25.81
N VAL A 175 5.04 14.08 -24.56
CA VAL A 175 4.65 15.45 -24.19
C VAL A 175 5.82 16.28 -23.66
N SER A 176 6.78 15.66 -23.00
CA SER A 176 7.90 16.34 -22.35
C SER A 176 9.19 15.60 -22.63
N HIS A 177 10.23 16.36 -22.99
CA HIS A 177 11.60 15.82 -23.07
C HIS A 177 12.24 15.68 -21.68
N ASP A 178 11.56 16.12 -20.61
CA ASP A 178 12.04 16.01 -19.23
C ASP A 178 11.45 14.77 -18.55
N SER A 179 12.30 13.77 -18.32
CA SER A 179 11.93 12.52 -17.60
C SER A 179 12.15 12.60 -16.08
N ARG A 180 12.64 13.74 -15.55
CA ARG A 180 12.92 13.90 -14.12
C ARG A 180 11.73 13.62 -13.22
N PRO A 181 10.47 14.09 -13.51
CA PRO A 181 9.32 13.79 -12.66
C PRO A 181 9.03 12.28 -12.58
N LEU A 182 9.22 11.55 -13.70
CA LEU A 182 9.04 10.10 -13.73
C LEU A 182 10.12 9.37 -12.94
N LEU A 183 11.39 9.82 -13.05
CA LEU A 183 12.49 9.24 -12.27
C LEU A 183 12.31 9.49 -10.77
N ILE A 184 11.83 10.67 -10.37
CA ILE A 184 11.51 10.97 -8.98
C ILE A 184 10.38 10.05 -8.48
N LEU A 185 9.30 9.91 -9.26
CA LEU A 185 8.19 9.04 -8.91
C LEU A 185 8.66 7.57 -8.76
N LEU A 186 9.44 7.05 -9.71
CA LEU A 186 10.00 5.70 -9.65
C LEU A 186 10.94 5.54 -8.45
N GLY A 187 11.78 6.54 -8.16
CA GLY A 187 12.68 6.52 -7.01
C GLY A 187 11.93 6.49 -5.69
N LEU A 188 10.91 7.34 -5.52
CA LEU A 188 10.09 7.38 -4.30
C LEU A 188 9.34 6.07 -4.07
N THR A 189 8.77 5.47 -5.11
CA THR A 189 8.04 4.19 -4.99
C THR A 189 8.97 2.97 -4.89
N ALA A 190 10.24 3.07 -5.30
CA ALA A 190 11.23 2.00 -5.11
C ALA A 190 11.79 1.95 -3.66
N LEU A 191 11.79 3.08 -2.95
CA LEU A 191 12.31 3.14 -1.57
C LEU A 191 11.60 2.19 -0.61
N PRO A 192 10.26 2.14 -0.53
CA PRO A 192 9.56 1.21 0.35
C PRO A 192 9.88 -0.25 0.03
N ILE A 193 9.93 -0.61 -1.26
CA ILE A 193 10.32 -1.97 -1.70
C ILE A 193 11.73 -2.32 -1.21
N GLY A 194 12.65 -1.35 -1.25
CA GLY A 194 13.99 -1.51 -0.67
C GLY A 194 13.95 -1.76 0.84
N PHE A 195 13.07 -1.07 1.57
CA PHE A 195 12.89 -1.30 3.00
C PHE A 195 12.22 -2.64 3.32
N ASP A 196 11.29 -3.13 2.48
CA ASP A 196 10.72 -4.48 2.63
C ASP A 196 11.81 -5.55 2.53
N ILE A 197 12.69 -5.44 1.51
CA ILE A 197 13.83 -6.34 1.36
C ILE A 197 14.78 -6.24 2.55
N LEU A 198 15.05 -5.04 3.05
CA LEU A 198 15.91 -4.85 4.22
C LEU A 198 15.27 -5.44 5.49
N GLY A 199 13.94 -5.31 5.67
CA GLY A 199 13.21 -5.91 6.79
C GLY A 199 13.39 -7.43 6.83
N MET A 200 13.35 -8.08 5.67
CA MET A 200 13.57 -9.53 5.55
C MET A 200 15.04 -9.95 5.82
N LEU A 201 16.01 -9.11 5.47
CA LEU A 201 17.43 -9.49 5.48
C LEU A 201 18.18 -9.05 6.74
N VAL A 202 17.73 -7.99 7.42
CA VAL A 202 18.45 -7.37 8.53
C VAL A 202 17.81 -7.75 9.87
N PRO A 203 18.49 -8.59 10.69
CA PRO A 203 18.01 -8.89 12.04
C PRO A 203 17.83 -7.61 12.85
N GLY A 204 16.66 -7.42 13.46
CA GLY A 204 16.32 -6.25 14.28
C GLY A 204 15.47 -5.18 13.55
N LEU A 205 15.30 -5.26 12.24
CA LEU A 205 14.20 -4.59 11.55
C LEU A 205 12.96 -5.50 11.58
N MET A 206 11.78 -4.90 11.66
CA MET A 206 10.54 -5.67 11.55
C MET A 206 10.35 -6.12 10.10
N ASP A 207 9.96 -7.38 9.93
CA ASP A 207 9.48 -7.90 8.66
C ASP A 207 8.00 -7.49 8.48
N ILE A 208 7.81 -6.27 8.03
CA ILE A 208 6.50 -5.67 7.73
C ILE A 208 6.55 -4.98 6.37
N THR A 209 5.39 -4.77 5.79
CA THR A 209 5.24 -4.03 4.53
C THR A 209 5.49 -2.54 4.73
N TYR A 210 6.47 -1.98 4.04
CA TYR A 210 6.80 -0.55 4.07
C TYR A 210 6.20 0.24 2.90
N GLU A 211 5.55 -0.39 1.93
CA GLU A 211 4.93 0.28 0.77
C GLU A 211 3.98 1.44 1.14
N PRO A 212 3.25 1.43 2.27
CA PRO A 212 2.41 2.57 2.65
C PRO A 212 3.18 3.88 2.92
N VAL A 213 4.51 3.81 2.98
CA VAL A 213 5.38 4.99 3.24
C VAL A 213 5.75 5.72 1.93
N GLY A 214 5.71 5.05 0.77
CA GLY A 214 5.99 5.61 -0.57
C GLY A 214 4.75 6.15 -1.23
#